data_a12b9e8b9413a82081e875186bdf2db0
#
_entry.id   a12b9e8b9413a82081e875186bdf2db0
#
_cell.length_a   1.000
_cell.length_b   1.000
_cell.length_c   1.000
_cell.angle_alpha   90.00
_cell.angle_beta   90.00
_cell.angle_gamma   90.00
#
_symmetry.space_group_name_H-M   'P 1'
#
loop_
_entity.id
_entity.type
_entity.pdbx_description
1 polymer ?
#
loop_
_entity_poly.entity_id
_entity_poly.type
_entity_poly.pdbx_seq_one_letter_code
_entity_poly.pdbx_strand_id
1 'polypeptide(L)'
;MLLVADDSVQPVYAELCYRRVDPFAVQLRLSLARLEAVSWTFSRDLLVAGMSRPSGIGDVRIYPGGDGLLIELRATADVRALVLADRLHIERFLSDTVSDVPIGSEIDQCDVDAELIRLGTGKHPHCGT
;
A
#
# COMPACT_ATOMS: atom_id res chain seq x y z
N MET A 1 1.99 -3.07 -12.12
CA MET A 1 3.02 -2.08 -11.76
C MET A 1 4.35 -2.45 -12.40
N LEU A 2 5.25 -1.50 -12.52
CA LEU A 2 6.59 -1.73 -13.05
C LEU A 2 7.62 -1.59 -11.93
N LEU A 3 8.55 -2.52 -11.88
CA LEU A 3 9.66 -2.47 -10.95
C LEU A 3 10.90 -1.97 -11.67
N VAL A 4 11.54 -0.96 -11.11
CA VAL A 4 12.82 -0.44 -11.58
C VAL A 4 13.87 -0.81 -10.55
N ALA A 5 14.79 -1.67 -10.92
CA ALA A 5 15.89 -2.10 -10.06
C ALA A 5 17.18 -2.05 -10.88
N ASP A 6 18.21 -1.44 -10.30
CA ASP A 6 19.47 -1.19 -11.00
C ASP A 6 19.20 -0.45 -12.32
N ASP A 7 19.62 -1.00 -13.45
CA ASP A 7 19.40 -0.39 -14.77
C ASP A 7 18.29 -1.08 -15.56
N SER A 8 17.48 -1.94 -14.93
CA SER A 8 16.44 -2.67 -15.62
C SER A 8 15.05 -2.26 -15.15
N VAL A 9 14.09 -2.32 -16.09
CA VAL A 9 12.68 -2.12 -15.82
C VAL A 9 11.96 -3.40 -16.19
N GLN A 10 11.17 -3.94 -15.27
CA GLN A 10 10.43 -5.16 -15.52
C GLN A 10 9.03 -5.09 -14.91
N PRO A 11 8.04 -5.75 -15.53
CA PRO A 11 6.73 -5.87 -14.92
C PRO A 11 6.83 -6.66 -13.60
N VAL A 12 6.07 -6.25 -12.61
CA VAL A 12 5.97 -6.96 -11.34
C VAL A 12 4.49 -7.13 -11.01
N TYR A 13 4.16 -8.29 -10.48
CA TYR A 13 2.84 -8.48 -9.90
C TYR A 13 2.84 -7.79 -8.54
N ALA A 14 1.98 -6.78 -8.40
CA ALA A 14 1.90 -6.01 -7.17
C ALA A 14 0.45 -5.97 -6.70
N GLU A 15 0.28 -6.13 -5.41
CA GLU A 15 -1.04 -6.13 -4.79
C GLU A 15 -1.03 -5.18 -3.61
N LEU A 16 -2.00 -4.27 -3.59
CA LEU A 16 -2.24 -3.41 -2.45
C LEU A 16 -3.38 -4.00 -1.64
N CYS A 17 -3.15 -4.19 -0.36
CA CYS A 17 -4.13 -4.78 0.54
C CYS A 17 -4.45 -3.83 1.69
N TYR A 18 -5.73 -3.78 2.05
CA TYR A 18 -6.22 -2.99 3.15
C TYR A 18 -7.20 -3.83 3.97
N ARG A 19 -7.05 -3.77 5.29
CA ARG A 19 -7.88 -4.54 6.21
C ARG A 19 -8.53 -3.61 7.22
N ARG A 20 -9.83 -3.77 7.43
CA ARG A 20 -10.57 -2.95 8.41
C ARG A 20 -10.09 -3.16 9.83
N VAL A 21 -9.53 -4.33 10.14
CA VAL A 21 -8.97 -4.62 11.47
C VAL A 21 -7.71 -3.82 11.75
N ASP A 22 -7.04 -3.31 10.70
CA ASP A 22 -5.87 -2.44 10.83
C ASP A 22 -6.06 -1.25 9.88
N PRO A 23 -6.95 -0.33 10.23
CA PRO A 23 -7.43 0.70 9.30
C PRO A 23 -6.41 1.78 8.97
N PHE A 24 -5.31 1.86 9.71
CA PHE A 24 -4.24 2.82 9.43
C PHE A 24 -3.25 2.31 8.39
N ALA A 25 -3.17 1.00 8.20
CA ALA A 25 -2.10 0.39 7.42
C ALA A 25 -2.55 -0.08 6.05
N VAL A 26 -1.62 0.06 5.09
CA VAL A 26 -1.72 -0.52 3.76
C VAL A 26 -0.53 -1.46 3.59
N GLN A 27 -0.75 -2.60 3.00
CA GLN A 27 0.30 -3.54 2.66
C GLN A 27 0.49 -3.57 1.14
N LEU A 28 1.74 -3.40 0.71
CA LEU A 28 2.13 -3.58 -0.68
C LEU A 28 2.90 -4.90 -0.77
N ARG A 29 2.40 -5.81 -1.58
CA ARG A 29 3.00 -7.11 -1.81
C ARG A 29 3.52 -7.18 -3.24
N LEU A 30 4.80 -7.46 -3.40
CA LEU A 30 5.44 -7.62 -4.70
C LEU A 30 5.82 -9.08 -4.92
N SER A 31 5.50 -9.59 -6.09
CA SER A 31 5.87 -10.95 -6.50
C SER A 31 6.62 -10.90 -7.83
N LEU A 32 7.79 -11.50 -7.87
CA LEU A 32 8.53 -11.75 -9.09
C LEU A 32 8.35 -13.22 -9.46
N ALA A 33 8.41 -13.55 -10.73
CA ALA A 33 7.99 -14.84 -11.29
C ALA A 33 8.54 -16.10 -10.62
N ARG A 34 9.68 -16.03 -9.93
CA ARG A 34 10.32 -17.19 -9.29
C ARG A 34 10.75 -16.93 -7.85
N LEU A 35 10.37 -15.77 -7.29
CA LEU A 35 10.75 -15.40 -5.94
C LEU A 35 9.52 -15.35 -5.06
N GLU A 36 9.71 -15.60 -3.78
CA GLU A 36 8.64 -15.43 -2.82
C GLU A 36 8.21 -13.97 -2.78
N ALA A 37 6.93 -13.77 -2.49
CA ALA A 37 6.39 -12.42 -2.35
C ALA A 37 7.03 -11.70 -1.16
N VAL A 38 7.38 -10.44 -1.36
CA VAL A 38 7.91 -9.57 -0.32
C VAL A 38 6.89 -8.47 -0.08
N SER A 39 6.65 -8.17 1.20
CA SER A 39 5.63 -7.20 1.58
C SER A 39 6.22 -6.05 2.36
N TRP A 40 5.69 -4.85 2.12
CA TRP A 40 5.96 -3.65 2.90
C TRP A 40 4.65 -3.13 3.46
N THR A 41 4.67 -2.73 4.72
CA THR A 41 3.51 -2.14 5.38
C THR A 41 3.80 -0.68 5.66
N PHE A 42 2.86 0.19 5.30
CA PHE A 42 2.99 1.63 5.53
C PHE A 42 1.60 2.22 5.79
N SER A 43 1.56 3.46 6.24
CA SER A 43 0.29 4.06 6.59
C SER A 43 -0.53 4.45 5.36
N ARG A 44 -1.84 4.35 5.48
CA ARG A 44 -2.77 4.84 4.46
C ARG A 44 -2.55 6.35 4.23
N ASP A 45 -2.30 7.10 5.29
CA ASP A 45 -2.03 8.53 5.19
C ASP A 45 -0.80 8.84 4.36
N LEU A 46 0.23 8.00 4.42
CA LEU A 46 1.41 8.13 3.58
C LEU A 46 1.06 8.00 2.10
N LEU A 47 0.22 7.03 1.76
CA LEU A 47 -0.21 6.85 0.38
C LEU A 47 -1.03 8.05 -0.12
N VAL A 48 -1.93 8.54 0.71
CA VAL A 48 -2.72 9.75 0.38
C VAL A 48 -1.81 10.95 0.17
N ALA A 49 -0.87 11.17 1.09
CA ALA A 49 0.05 12.31 1.00
C ALA A 49 0.95 12.20 -0.24
N GLY A 50 1.42 11.00 -0.55
CA GLY A 50 2.28 10.73 -1.69
C GLY A 50 1.61 10.98 -3.05
N MET A 51 0.29 11.01 -3.09
CA MET A 51 -0.44 11.38 -4.31
C MET A 51 -0.20 12.83 -4.72
N SER A 52 0.10 13.70 -3.77
CA SER A 52 0.21 15.15 -3.99
C SER A 52 1.63 15.69 -3.82
N ARG A 53 2.45 15.06 -2.99
CA ARG A 53 3.80 15.55 -2.67
C ARG A 53 4.70 14.39 -2.25
N PRO A 54 6.03 14.54 -2.42
CA PRO A 54 6.97 13.54 -1.89
C PRO A 54 6.73 13.35 -0.38
N SER A 55 6.57 12.10 0.03
CA SER A 55 6.18 11.77 1.41
C SER A 55 6.91 10.52 1.89
N GLY A 56 7.16 10.46 3.20
CA GLY A 56 7.81 9.32 3.84
C GLY A 56 9.27 9.59 4.14
N ILE A 57 9.72 9.02 5.26
CA ILE A 57 11.11 9.18 5.73
C ILE A 57 11.75 7.83 6.07
N GLY A 58 11.00 6.74 6.00
CA GLY A 58 11.47 5.41 6.36
C GLY A 58 11.79 4.57 5.14
N ASP A 59 11.47 3.28 5.24
CA ASP A 59 11.74 2.31 4.19
C ASP A 59 10.81 2.46 2.99
N VAL A 60 9.74 3.21 3.13
CA VAL A 60 8.79 3.47 2.05
C VAL A 60 8.67 4.97 1.85
N ARG A 61 8.94 5.41 0.62
CA ARG A 61 8.73 6.79 0.20
C ARG A 61 7.89 6.81 -1.04
N ILE A 62 6.99 7.76 -1.12
CA ILE A 62 6.04 7.86 -2.23
C ILE A 62 6.12 9.26 -2.84
N TYR A 63 6.28 9.30 -4.16
CA TYR A 63 6.42 10.55 -4.92
C TYR A 63 5.40 10.59 -6.03
N PRO A 64 4.74 11.73 -6.26
CA PRO A 64 4.02 11.90 -7.52
C PRO A 64 5.03 12.02 -8.66
N GLY A 65 4.76 11.34 -9.77
CA GLY A 65 5.65 11.36 -10.92
C GLY A 65 4.89 11.21 -12.23
N GLY A 66 4.78 12.28 -13.02
CA GLY A 66 4.06 12.24 -14.28
C GLY A 66 2.61 11.78 -14.08
N ASP A 67 2.19 10.78 -14.82
CA ASP A 67 0.84 10.21 -14.73
C ASP A 67 0.72 9.11 -13.67
N GLY A 68 1.75 8.88 -12.89
CA GLY A 68 1.78 7.79 -11.92
C GLY A 68 2.37 8.19 -10.59
N LEU A 69 2.64 7.18 -9.78
CA LEU A 69 3.34 7.30 -8.51
C LEU A 69 4.62 6.49 -8.55
N LEU A 70 5.65 7.06 -7.95
CA LEU A 70 6.89 6.34 -7.67
C LEU A 70 6.87 5.92 -6.21
N ILE A 71 7.00 4.63 -5.98
CA ILE A 71 7.11 4.08 -4.64
C ILE A 71 8.52 3.56 -4.47
N GLU A 72 9.29 4.22 -3.61
CA GLU A 72 10.64 3.79 -3.29
C GLU A 72 10.59 2.87 -2.08
N LEU A 73 11.13 1.67 -2.25
CA LEU A 73 11.18 0.65 -1.22
C LEU A 73 12.63 0.38 -0.87
N ARG A 74 12.96 0.38 0.40
CA ARG A 74 14.31 0.11 0.88
C ARG A 74 14.33 -1.19 1.67
N ALA A 75 15.06 -2.17 1.16
CA ALA A 75 15.24 -3.44 1.85
C ALA A 75 16.42 -3.39 2.82
N THR A 76 17.52 -2.75 2.40
CA THR A 76 18.70 -2.49 3.23
C THR A 76 19.22 -1.09 2.90
N ALA A 77 20.28 -0.63 3.59
CA ALA A 77 20.89 0.66 3.31
C ALA A 77 21.34 0.80 1.85
N ASP A 78 21.75 -0.30 1.22
CA ASP A 78 22.30 -0.32 -0.13
C ASP A 78 21.33 -0.85 -1.19
N VAL A 79 20.22 -1.44 -0.78
CA VAL A 79 19.26 -2.06 -1.70
C VAL A 79 17.96 -1.29 -1.70
N ARG A 80 17.67 -0.67 -2.85
CA ARG A 80 16.45 0.08 -3.07
C ARG A 80 15.77 -0.42 -4.33
N ALA A 81 14.46 -0.36 -4.32
CA ALA A 81 13.64 -0.66 -5.49
C ALA A 81 12.67 0.49 -5.72
N LEU A 82 12.42 0.82 -6.96
CA LEU A 82 11.43 1.80 -7.35
C LEU A 82 10.30 1.08 -8.07
N VAL A 83 9.08 1.30 -7.60
CA VAL A 83 7.89 0.75 -8.23
C VAL A 83 7.12 1.90 -8.86
N LEU A 84 6.83 1.75 -10.15
CA LEU A 84 5.99 2.70 -10.88
C LEU A 84 4.56 2.18 -10.83
N ALA A 85 3.67 2.96 -10.26
CA ALA A 85 2.26 2.62 -10.13
C ALA A 85 1.40 3.59 -10.95
N ASP A 86 0.35 3.06 -11.56
CA ASP A 86 -0.62 3.87 -12.27
C ASP A 86 -1.45 4.67 -11.25
N ARG A 87 -1.52 5.99 -11.44
CA ARG A 87 -2.25 6.89 -10.56
C ARG A 87 -3.72 6.49 -10.40
N LEU A 88 -4.37 6.15 -11.49
CA LEU A 88 -5.78 5.78 -11.44
C LEU A 88 -6.02 4.52 -10.60
N HIS A 89 -5.11 3.56 -10.69
CA HIS A 89 -5.16 2.36 -9.86
C HIS A 89 -5.10 2.68 -8.37
N ILE A 90 -4.17 3.56 -8.01
CA ILE A 90 -4.00 3.98 -6.61
C ILE A 90 -5.23 4.77 -6.13
N GLU A 91 -5.76 5.66 -6.97
CA GLU A 91 -6.96 6.42 -6.63
C GLU A 91 -8.16 5.50 -6.37
N ARG A 92 -8.35 4.48 -7.21
CA ARG A 92 -9.42 3.50 -7.04
C ARG A 92 -9.25 2.71 -5.76
N PHE A 93 -8.04 2.25 -5.49
CA PHE A 93 -7.75 1.52 -4.26
C PHE A 93 -8.05 2.39 -3.03
N LEU A 94 -7.57 3.62 -3.01
CA LEU A 94 -7.82 4.54 -1.89
C LEU A 94 -9.31 4.83 -1.73
N SER A 95 -10.02 5.03 -2.83
CA SER A 95 -11.47 5.24 -2.78
C SER A 95 -12.19 4.05 -2.13
N ASP A 96 -11.80 2.84 -2.46
CA ASP A 96 -12.35 1.64 -1.86
C ASP A 96 -12.06 1.56 -0.37
N THR A 97 -10.83 1.90 0.05
CA THR A 97 -10.48 1.90 1.48
C THR A 97 -11.26 2.95 2.25
N VAL A 98 -11.49 4.12 1.66
CA VAL A 98 -12.26 5.21 2.30
C VAL A 98 -13.74 4.83 2.40
N SER A 99 -14.26 4.06 1.45
CA SER A 99 -15.62 3.53 1.54
C SER A 99 -15.76 2.54 2.70
N ASP A 100 -14.74 1.74 2.94
CA ASP A 100 -14.73 0.79 4.07
C ASP A 100 -14.53 1.52 5.40
N VAL A 101 -13.53 2.37 5.47
CA VAL A 101 -13.19 3.13 6.69
C VAL A 101 -12.88 4.56 6.29
N PRO A 102 -13.81 5.50 6.48
CA PRO A 102 -13.56 6.91 6.18
C PRO A 102 -12.34 7.44 6.93
N ILE A 103 -11.62 8.36 6.30
CA ILE A 103 -10.48 9.02 6.93
C ILE A 103 -10.96 9.79 8.15
N GLY A 104 -10.28 9.58 9.28
CA GLY A 104 -10.68 10.12 10.57
C GLY A 104 -11.49 9.16 11.42
N SER A 105 -11.95 8.02 10.85
CA SER A 105 -12.75 7.03 11.56
C SER A 105 -11.97 5.76 11.92
N GLU A 106 -10.65 5.76 11.72
CA GLU A 106 -9.82 4.56 11.89
C GLU A 106 -9.88 4.02 13.32
N ILE A 107 -9.85 4.88 14.32
CA ILE A 107 -9.89 4.47 15.73
C ILE A 107 -11.21 3.79 16.05
N ASP A 108 -12.32 4.36 15.60
CA ASP A 108 -13.65 3.79 15.81
C ASP A 108 -13.77 2.41 15.16
N GLN A 109 -13.18 2.27 13.97
CA GLN A 109 -13.20 1.00 13.25
C GLN A 109 -12.37 -0.07 13.95
N CYS A 110 -11.23 0.28 14.54
CA CYS A 110 -10.44 -0.64 15.33
C CYS A 110 -11.25 -1.22 16.49
N ASP A 111 -12.02 -0.40 17.20
CA ASP A 111 -12.83 -0.82 18.30
C ASP A 111 -13.97 -1.76 17.86
N VAL A 112 -14.62 -1.43 16.77
CA VAL A 112 -15.70 -2.24 16.19
C VAL A 112 -15.17 -3.60 15.75
N ASP A 113 -14.06 -3.63 15.01
CA ASP A 113 -13.49 -4.88 14.52
C ASP A 113 -12.95 -5.75 15.64
N ALA A 114 -12.37 -5.16 16.70
CA ALA A 114 -11.96 -5.93 17.87
C ALA A 114 -13.14 -6.62 18.53
N GLU A 115 -14.28 -5.95 18.63
CA GLU A 115 -15.50 -6.53 19.16
C GLU A 115 -16.02 -7.68 18.28
N LEU A 116 -16.02 -7.49 16.97
CA LEU A 116 -16.47 -8.51 16.01
C LEU A 116 -15.56 -9.75 16.05
N ILE A 117 -14.26 -9.56 16.17
CA ILE A 117 -13.31 -10.67 16.30
C ILE A 117 -13.59 -11.48 17.56
N ARG A 118 -13.89 -10.83 18.67
CA ARG A 118 -14.26 -11.51 19.91
C ARG A 118 -15.54 -12.36 19.75
N LEU A 119 -16.45 -11.91 18.92
CA LEU A 119 -17.70 -12.64 18.65
C LEU A 119 -17.54 -13.70 17.56
N GLY A 120 -16.33 -13.89 17.03
CA GLY A 120 -16.07 -14.88 16.00
C GLY A 120 -16.53 -14.48 14.59
N THR A 121 -16.84 -13.20 14.39
CA THR A 121 -17.20 -12.68 13.07
C THR A 121 -16.08 -11.80 12.54
N GLY A 122 -15.60 -12.09 11.36
CA GLY A 122 -14.55 -11.32 10.71
C GLY A 122 -14.90 -10.97 9.28
N LYS A 123 -14.23 -9.99 8.72
CA LYS A 123 -14.37 -9.62 7.33
C LYS A 123 -13.09 -9.96 6.58
N HIS A 124 -13.26 -10.30 5.28
CA HIS A 124 -12.12 -10.57 4.42
C HIS A 124 -11.32 -9.30 4.15
N PRO A 125 -9.98 -9.42 3.96
CA PRO A 125 -9.17 -8.29 3.54
C PRO A 125 -9.62 -7.74 2.20
N HIS A 126 -9.50 -6.44 2.03
CA HIS A 126 -9.72 -5.78 0.76
C HIS A 126 -8.37 -5.63 0.06
N CYS A 127 -8.20 -6.30 -1.08
CA CYS A 127 -6.96 -6.29 -1.84
C CYS A 127 -7.23 -5.91 -3.29
N GLY A 128 -6.31 -5.11 -3.87
CA GLY A 128 -6.37 -4.68 -5.26
C GLY A 128 -5.00 -4.65 -5.93
N THR A 129 -4.98 -4.73 -7.25
CA THR A 129 -3.74 -4.70 -8.05
C THR A 129 -3.62 -3.44 -8.90
#